data_b65713303624161dc4c1ac914c5bde20
#
_entry.id   b65713303624161dc4c1ac914c5bde20
#
_cell.length_a   1.000
_cell.length_b   1.000
_cell.length_c   1.000
_cell.angle_alpha   90.00
_cell.angle_beta   90.00
_cell.angle_gamma   90.00
#
_symmetry.space_group_name_H-M   'P 1'
#
loop_
_entity.id
_entity.type
_entity.pdbx_description
1 polymer ?
#
loop_
_entity_poly.entity_id
_entity_poly.type
_entity_poly.pdbx_seq_one_letter_code
_entity_poly.pdbx_strand_id
1 'polypeptide(L)'
;MEKQKLKKQQQTIFFILLTGIIIRIMLSGGTLGHSTDINCFMSWADRMVETGCRGFYSTEIFTDYPPGYMYILWGIGKIRQIFNIQGLSFLSLLLIKLPAICCDAATAFLLWKVCIKKNEKIAVFITLVYLFNPV
;
A
#
# COMPACT_ATOMS: atom_id res chain seq x y z
N MET A 1 20.59 -13.52 -28.05
CA MET A 1 20.51 -12.05 -27.80
C MET A 1 19.21 -11.63 -27.17
N GLU A 2 18.05 -12.01 -27.66
CA GLU A 2 16.74 -11.60 -27.17
C GLU A 2 16.46 -12.04 -25.72
N LYS A 3 16.73 -13.30 -25.37
CA LYS A 3 16.58 -13.81 -23.97
C LYS A 3 17.43 -13.05 -22.95
N GLN A 4 18.63 -12.62 -23.33
CA GLN A 4 19.48 -11.82 -22.42
C GLN A 4 18.93 -10.41 -22.22
N LYS A 5 18.38 -9.79 -23.25
CA LYS A 5 17.73 -8.48 -23.18
C LYS A 5 16.51 -8.52 -22.25
N LEU A 6 15.65 -9.53 -22.44
CA LEU A 6 14.47 -9.75 -21.58
C LEU A 6 14.87 -9.94 -20.11
N LYS A 7 15.89 -10.76 -19.85
CA LYS A 7 16.37 -10.98 -18.47
C LYS A 7 16.88 -9.69 -17.84
N LYS A 8 17.63 -8.88 -18.59
CA LYS A 8 18.10 -7.57 -18.12
C LYS A 8 16.96 -6.62 -17.79
N GLN A 9 15.93 -6.57 -18.64
CA GLN A 9 14.74 -5.74 -18.41
C GLN A 9 13.99 -6.17 -17.16
N GLN A 10 13.81 -7.47 -16.95
CA GLN A 10 13.19 -8.00 -15.73
C GLN A 10 13.98 -7.67 -14.46
N GLN A 11 15.31 -7.75 -14.53
CA GLN A 11 16.16 -7.35 -13.41
C GLN A 11 16.04 -5.86 -13.12
N THR A 12 16.04 -5.02 -14.15
CA THR A 12 15.90 -3.56 -13.97
C THR A 12 14.61 -3.20 -13.25
N ILE A 13 13.46 -3.70 -13.73
CA ILE A 13 12.17 -3.39 -13.07
C ILE A 13 12.09 -3.97 -11.66
N PHE A 14 12.64 -5.17 -11.44
CA PHE A 14 12.69 -5.76 -10.11
C PHE A 14 13.42 -4.86 -9.10
N PHE A 15 14.60 -4.36 -9.46
CA PHE A 15 15.37 -3.48 -8.59
C PHE A 15 14.68 -2.12 -8.36
N ILE A 16 14.05 -1.55 -9.39
CA ILE A 16 13.29 -0.29 -9.25
C ILE A 16 12.13 -0.46 -8.27
N LEU A 17 11.33 -1.51 -8.43
CA LEU A 17 10.19 -1.80 -7.55
C LEU A 17 10.66 -2.10 -6.12
N LEU A 18 11.68 -2.93 -5.96
CA LEU A 18 12.23 -3.27 -4.66
C LEU A 18 12.71 -2.03 -3.91
N THR A 19 13.47 -1.16 -4.58
CA THR A 19 13.95 0.09 -3.98
C THR A 19 12.79 1.00 -3.58
N GLY A 20 11.81 1.17 -4.47
CA GLY A 20 10.63 1.99 -4.18
C GLY A 20 9.81 1.46 -3.01
N ILE A 21 9.61 0.15 -2.93
CA ILE A 21 8.91 -0.50 -1.81
C ILE A 21 9.68 -0.30 -0.50
N ILE A 22 11.00 -0.54 -0.49
CA ILE A 22 11.83 -0.36 0.71
C ILE A 22 11.74 1.08 1.23
N ILE A 23 11.89 2.07 0.36
CA ILE A 23 11.79 3.48 0.74
C ILE A 23 10.42 3.79 1.33
N ARG A 24 9.32 3.32 0.71
CA ARG A 24 7.96 3.52 1.24
C ARG A 24 7.75 2.85 2.58
N ILE A 25 8.27 1.65 2.79
CA ILE A 25 8.22 0.95 4.08
C ILE A 25 8.96 1.76 5.14
N MET A 26 10.16 2.24 4.85
CA MET A 26 10.94 3.05 5.80
C MET A 26 10.24 4.36 6.16
N LEU A 27 9.65 5.05 5.17
CA LEU A 27 8.93 6.30 5.38
C LEU A 27 7.58 6.08 6.06
N SER A 28 6.94 4.93 5.88
CA SER A 28 5.59 4.67 6.42
C SER A 28 5.51 4.78 7.93
N GLY A 29 6.54 4.37 8.64
CA GLY A 29 6.61 4.44 10.11
C GLY A 29 7.14 5.78 10.64
N GLY A 30 7.88 6.55 9.82
CA GLY A 30 8.42 7.85 10.20
C GLY A 30 7.48 9.03 9.93
N THR A 31 6.46 8.84 9.12
CA THR A 31 5.47 9.88 8.75
C THR A 31 4.08 9.48 9.19
N LEU A 32 3.46 10.28 10.03
CA LEU A 32 2.08 10.01 10.47
C LEU A 32 1.08 10.14 9.31
N GLY A 33 1.37 11.00 8.33
CA GLY A 33 0.39 11.40 7.32
C GLY A 33 -0.68 12.30 7.93
N HIS A 34 -1.90 12.30 7.36
CA HIS A 34 -3.02 13.03 7.94
C HIS A 34 -3.53 12.27 9.18
N SER A 35 -3.37 12.88 10.36
CA SER A 35 -3.63 12.22 11.65
C SER A 35 -5.09 11.74 11.80
N THR A 36 -6.05 12.51 11.29
CA THR A 36 -7.48 12.16 11.33
C THR A 36 -7.74 10.87 10.57
N ASP A 37 -7.22 10.74 9.34
CA ASP A 37 -7.46 9.57 8.49
C ASP A 37 -6.85 8.30 9.10
N ILE A 38 -5.62 8.41 9.60
CA ILE A 38 -4.95 7.28 10.25
C ILE A 38 -5.72 6.82 11.49
N ASN A 39 -6.19 7.75 12.32
CA ASN A 39 -6.99 7.42 13.49
C ASN A 39 -8.34 6.78 13.11
N CYS A 40 -9.00 7.29 12.06
CA CYS A 40 -10.22 6.69 11.54
C CYS A 40 -9.97 5.24 11.06
N PHE A 41 -8.94 5.01 10.24
CA PHE A 41 -8.62 3.66 9.76
C PHE A 41 -8.29 2.69 10.89
N MET A 42 -7.58 3.15 11.92
CA MET A 42 -7.29 2.32 13.09
C MET A 42 -8.55 1.99 13.87
N SER A 43 -9.39 2.99 14.16
CA SER A 43 -10.66 2.79 14.87
C SER A 43 -11.59 1.88 14.09
N TRP A 44 -11.67 2.05 12.78
CA TRP A 44 -12.49 1.19 11.92
C TRP A 44 -11.94 -0.24 11.85
N ALA A 45 -10.61 -0.42 11.81
CA ALA A 45 -10.00 -1.75 11.84
C ALA A 45 -10.33 -2.47 13.15
N ASP A 46 -10.20 -1.80 14.29
CA ASP A 46 -10.49 -2.37 15.59
C ASP A 46 -11.99 -2.69 15.73
N ARG A 47 -12.87 -1.76 15.33
CA ARG A 47 -14.33 -1.98 15.35
C ARG A 47 -14.75 -3.14 14.43
N MET A 48 -14.16 -3.28 13.24
CA MET A 48 -14.47 -4.39 12.34
C MET A 48 -14.13 -5.75 12.98
N VAL A 49 -13.13 -5.79 13.84
CA VAL A 49 -12.77 -6.99 14.60
C VAL A 49 -13.80 -7.29 15.69
N GLU A 50 -14.31 -6.25 16.38
CA GLU A 50 -15.26 -6.37 17.49
C GLU A 50 -16.67 -6.70 17.01
N THR A 51 -17.19 -5.96 16.04
CA THR A 51 -18.60 -6.03 15.61
C THR A 51 -18.82 -6.95 14.41
N GLY A 52 -17.75 -7.28 13.68
CA GLY A 52 -17.82 -7.97 12.39
C GLY A 52 -18.42 -7.08 11.29
N CYS A 53 -18.45 -7.61 10.06
CA CYS A 53 -18.88 -6.86 8.88
C CYS A 53 -20.36 -6.42 8.93
N ARG A 54 -21.22 -7.15 9.65
CA ARG A 54 -22.65 -6.83 9.75
C ARG A 54 -22.96 -5.74 10.77
N GLY A 55 -22.16 -5.65 11.85
CA GLY A 55 -22.35 -4.67 12.91
C GLY A 55 -21.53 -3.39 12.76
N PHE A 56 -20.73 -3.29 11.71
CA PHE A 56 -19.83 -2.15 11.53
C PHE A 56 -20.56 -0.83 11.28
N TYR A 57 -21.46 -0.82 10.29
CA TYR A 57 -22.19 0.39 9.93
C TYR A 57 -23.32 0.65 10.93
N SER A 58 -23.26 1.78 11.62
CA SER A 58 -24.31 2.25 12.52
C SER A 58 -24.44 3.77 12.42
N THR A 59 -25.57 4.32 12.88
CA THR A 59 -25.84 5.77 12.90
C THR A 59 -24.92 6.54 13.85
N GLU A 60 -24.21 5.84 14.74
CA GLU A 60 -23.33 6.43 15.74
C GLU A 60 -21.90 6.61 15.28
N ILE A 61 -21.56 6.07 14.08
CA ILE A 61 -20.19 6.07 13.59
C ILE A 61 -20.10 6.77 12.26
N PHE A 62 -19.21 7.76 12.21
CA PHE A 62 -18.81 8.36 10.95
C PHE A 62 -18.02 7.34 10.12
N THR A 63 -18.52 7.06 8.93
CA THR A 63 -17.84 6.21 7.94
C THR A 63 -18.21 6.68 6.54
N ASP A 64 -17.23 7.17 5.81
CA ASP A 64 -17.37 7.65 4.43
C ASP A 64 -16.76 6.70 3.39
N TYR A 65 -16.23 5.56 3.85
CA TYR A 65 -15.59 4.56 2.99
C TYR A 65 -16.53 3.41 2.59
N PRO A 66 -16.40 2.90 1.35
CA PRO A 66 -17.22 1.81 0.86
C PRO A 66 -16.86 0.47 1.54
N PRO A 67 -17.82 -0.48 1.60
CA PRO A 67 -17.65 -1.77 2.30
C PRO A 67 -16.41 -2.57 1.89
N GLY A 68 -15.97 -2.46 0.63
CA GLY A 68 -14.81 -3.20 0.12
C GLY A 68 -13.53 -2.91 0.88
N TYR A 69 -13.28 -1.64 1.22
CA TYR A 69 -12.10 -1.28 2.00
C TYR A 69 -12.17 -1.73 3.46
N MET A 70 -13.38 -1.81 4.01
CA MET A 70 -13.58 -2.29 5.38
C MET A 70 -13.12 -3.73 5.58
N TYR A 71 -13.22 -4.60 4.57
CA TYR A 71 -12.67 -5.97 4.66
C TYR A 71 -11.14 -5.97 4.75
N ILE A 72 -10.47 -5.03 4.07
CA ILE A 72 -9.02 -4.86 4.20
C ILE A 72 -8.67 -4.42 5.62
N LEU A 73 -9.39 -3.42 6.16
CA LEU A 73 -9.21 -2.95 7.53
C LEU A 73 -9.51 -4.04 8.57
N TRP A 74 -10.52 -4.87 8.33
CA TRP A 74 -10.78 -6.04 9.17
C TRP A 74 -9.59 -6.99 9.23
N GLY A 75 -8.98 -7.31 8.08
CA GLY A 75 -7.77 -8.11 8.01
C GLY A 75 -6.61 -7.49 8.79
N ILE A 76 -6.40 -6.17 8.64
CA ILE A 76 -5.40 -5.41 9.40
C ILE A 76 -5.69 -5.46 10.91
N GLY A 77 -6.93 -5.24 11.32
CA GLY A 77 -7.35 -5.33 12.72
C GLY A 77 -7.10 -6.71 13.31
N LYS A 78 -7.38 -7.79 12.56
CA LYS A 78 -7.07 -9.16 12.98
C LYS A 78 -5.57 -9.39 13.17
N ILE A 79 -4.74 -8.91 12.25
CA ILE A 79 -3.27 -8.99 12.39
C ILE A 79 -2.81 -8.24 13.63
N ARG A 80 -3.31 -7.01 13.85
CA ARG A 80 -2.99 -6.22 15.04
C ARG A 80 -3.39 -6.94 16.33
N GLN A 81 -4.57 -7.56 16.36
CA GLN A 81 -5.04 -8.35 17.50
C GLN A 81 -4.15 -9.57 17.78
N ILE A 82 -3.84 -10.38 16.75
CA ILE A 82 -3.03 -11.59 16.88
C ILE A 82 -1.63 -11.27 17.41
N PHE A 83 -1.00 -10.20 16.89
CA PHE A 83 0.36 -9.82 17.28
C PHE A 83 0.41 -8.79 18.43
N ASN A 84 -0.74 -8.49 19.06
CA ASN A 84 -0.86 -7.51 20.14
C ASN A 84 -0.23 -6.14 19.81
N ILE A 85 -0.42 -5.67 18.56
CA ILE A 85 0.12 -4.41 18.08
C ILE A 85 -0.79 -3.26 18.53
N GLN A 86 -0.33 -2.46 19.48
CA GLN A 86 -1.13 -1.38 20.08
C GLN A 86 -0.70 0.01 19.60
N GLY A 87 -1.64 0.95 19.65
CA GLY A 87 -1.41 2.37 19.40
C GLY A 87 -0.87 2.68 18.00
N LEU A 88 -0.27 3.85 17.85
CA LEU A 88 0.37 4.38 16.64
C LEU A 88 1.83 3.90 16.51
N SER A 89 2.05 2.59 16.66
CA SER A 89 3.38 2.00 16.48
C SER A 89 3.78 1.99 15.00
N PHE A 90 5.09 1.84 14.72
CA PHE A 90 5.61 1.66 13.37
C PHE A 90 4.85 0.57 12.60
N LEU A 91 4.61 -0.57 13.25
CA LEU A 91 3.90 -1.69 12.63
C LEU A 91 2.41 -1.36 12.34
N SER A 92 1.74 -0.64 13.24
CA SER A 92 0.36 -0.20 12.98
C SER A 92 0.29 0.71 11.76
N LEU A 93 1.18 1.71 11.68
CA LEU A 93 1.25 2.65 10.55
C LEU A 93 1.60 1.93 9.24
N LEU A 94 2.56 1.01 9.31
CA LEU A 94 2.93 0.19 8.15
C LEU A 94 1.76 -0.65 7.66
N LEU A 95 1.04 -1.36 8.55
CA LEU A 95 -0.09 -2.19 8.16
C LEU A 95 -1.21 -1.40 7.48
N ILE A 96 -1.53 -0.21 7.99
CA ILE A 96 -2.56 0.66 7.39
C ILE A 96 -2.13 1.18 6.02
N LYS A 97 -0.85 1.51 5.83
CA LYS A 97 -0.31 2.02 4.56
C LYS A 97 0.03 0.91 3.56
N LEU A 98 0.16 -0.34 4.02
CA LEU A 98 0.57 -1.46 3.18
C LEU A 98 -0.32 -1.67 1.93
N PRO A 99 -1.66 -1.61 2.01
CA PRO A 99 -2.50 -1.73 0.82
C PRO A 99 -2.18 -0.69 -0.26
N ALA A 100 -1.95 0.58 0.14
CA ALA A 100 -1.58 1.64 -0.78
C ALA A 100 -0.20 1.37 -1.41
N ILE A 101 0.79 0.95 -0.61
CA ILE A 101 2.13 0.58 -1.09
C ILE A 101 2.05 -0.55 -2.12
N CYS A 102 1.21 -1.56 -1.87
CA CYS A 102 1.00 -2.67 -2.82
C CYS A 102 0.35 -2.19 -4.12
N CYS A 103 -0.66 -1.33 -4.04
CA CYS A 103 -1.33 -0.75 -5.22
C CYS A 103 -0.36 0.11 -6.04
N ASP A 104 0.47 0.93 -5.39
CA ASP A 104 1.48 1.74 -6.06
C ASP A 104 2.52 0.89 -6.79
N ALA A 105 3.02 -0.16 -6.14
CA ALA A 105 3.95 -1.09 -6.76
C ALA A 105 3.33 -1.82 -7.97
N ALA A 106 2.07 -2.25 -7.85
CA ALA A 106 1.32 -2.87 -8.93
C ALA A 106 1.12 -1.89 -10.10
N THR A 107 0.74 -0.65 -9.82
CA THR A 107 0.56 0.41 -10.83
C THR A 107 1.88 0.72 -11.53
N ALA A 108 2.98 0.88 -10.78
CA ALA A 108 4.31 1.10 -11.34
C ALA A 108 4.73 -0.05 -12.28
N PHE A 109 4.47 -1.29 -11.89
CA PHE A 109 4.73 -2.47 -12.71
C PHE A 109 3.88 -2.48 -13.99
N LEU A 110 2.59 -2.13 -13.90
CA LEU A 110 1.70 -2.06 -15.06
C LEU A 110 2.14 -0.95 -16.04
N LEU A 111 2.51 0.23 -15.54
CA LEU A 111 3.06 1.31 -16.35
C LEU A 111 4.31 0.86 -17.10
N TRP A 112 5.24 0.21 -16.39
CA TRP A 112 6.42 -0.36 -17.03
C TRP A 112 6.05 -1.37 -18.12
N LYS A 113 5.13 -2.31 -17.84
CA LYS A 113 4.71 -3.35 -18.76
C LYS A 113 4.07 -2.79 -20.06
N VAL A 114 3.35 -1.69 -19.94
CA VAL A 114 2.74 -1.01 -21.10
C VAL A 114 3.81 -0.26 -21.91
N CYS A 115 4.66 0.51 -21.23
CA CYS A 115 5.62 1.40 -21.87
C CYS A 115 6.81 0.65 -22.47
N ILE A 116 7.23 -0.49 -21.89
CA ILE A 116 8.40 -1.27 -22.38
C ILE A 116 8.22 -1.77 -23.81
N LYS A 117 6.98 -1.98 -24.23
CA LYS A 117 6.65 -2.38 -25.62
C LYS A 117 6.98 -1.30 -26.64
N LYS A 118 7.02 -0.03 -26.23
CA LYS A 118 7.33 1.13 -27.09
C LYS A 118 8.79 1.52 -27.00
N ASN A 119 9.28 1.76 -25.79
CA ASN A 119 10.65 2.20 -25.56
C ASN A 119 11.09 1.90 -24.13
N GLU A 120 12.24 1.23 -23.99
CA GLU A 120 12.79 0.84 -22.70
C GLU A 120 13.15 2.05 -21.80
N LYS A 121 13.75 3.09 -22.37
CA LYS A 121 14.15 4.30 -21.62
C LYS A 121 12.93 5.04 -21.09
N ILE A 122 11.88 5.15 -21.92
CA ILE A 122 10.62 5.79 -21.53
C ILE A 122 9.94 4.96 -20.42
N ALA A 123 9.93 3.63 -20.52
CA ALA A 123 9.35 2.77 -19.52
C ALA A 123 10.03 2.95 -18.15
N VAL A 124 11.36 2.93 -18.12
CA VAL A 124 12.13 3.16 -16.89
C VAL A 124 11.85 4.55 -16.33
N PHE A 125 11.89 5.59 -17.16
CA PHE A 125 11.66 6.98 -16.74
C PHE A 125 10.27 7.17 -16.13
N ILE A 126 9.19 6.73 -16.81
CA ILE A 126 7.82 6.87 -16.32
C ILE A 126 7.63 6.09 -15.01
N THR A 127 8.18 4.88 -14.92
CA THR A 127 8.08 4.07 -13.71
C THR A 127 8.77 4.72 -12.53
N LEU A 128 9.96 5.29 -12.74
CA LEU A 128 10.68 6.04 -11.70
C LEU A 128 9.91 7.29 -11.27
N VAL A 129 9.45 8.11 -12.22
CA VAL A 129 8.68 9.33 -11.92
C VAL A 129 7.43 8.99 -11.12
N TYR A 130 6.69 7.94 -11.49
CA TYR A 130 5.51 7.52 -10.75
C TYR A 130 5.86 7.00 -9.35
N LEU A 131 6.83 6.09 -9.26
CA LEU A 131 7.15 5.40 -8.00
C LEU A 131 7.81 6.31 -6.96
N PHE A 132 8.57 7.31 -7.40
CA PHE A 132 9.26 8.24 -6.52
C PHE A 132 8.59 9.62 -6.44
N ASN A 133 7.38 9.76 -6.96
CA ASN A 133 6.57 10.96 -6.73
C ASN A 133 6.22 11.05 -5.23
N PRO A 134 6.47 12.18 -4.56
CA PRO A 134 6.27 12.34 -3.12
C PRO A 134 4.82 12.67 -2.72
N VAL A 135 3.83 12.41 -3.57
CA VAL A 135 2.41 12.64 -3.25
C VAL A 135 1.90 11.59 -2.28
#